data_2dffbe27711f8d07dc793e935397d085
#
_entry.id   2dffbe27711f8d07dc793e935397d085
#
_cell.length_a   1.000
_cell.length_b   1.000
_cell.length_c   1.000
_cell.angle_alpha   90.00
_cell.angle_beta   90.00
_cell.angle_gamma   90.00
#
_symmetry.space_group_name_H-M   'P 1'
#
loop_
_entity.id
_entity.type
_entity.pdbx_description
1 polymer ?
#
loop_
_entity_poly.entity_id
_entity_poly.type
_entity_poly.pdbx_seq_one_letter_code
_entity_poly.pdbx_strand_id
1 'polypeptide(L)'
;MESMISAIVTVEELLGAGEKKIGFLRNTRSKRREEYELPEDRIFNIPGYQREIRWDTNNIQVLVDDILEEPKFLGIILVSSADNTVFNIIDGQQRLTAILMLINAINKRLTAEKIKTVEFTNESFENIKEAIEKDFYKNDEAKRNVCIMKDTLNQFAVLQRLWTYSSQTVNAMGDECFNRLKENLLECDLNLLIQPIRDKKDQKRVCVDYFIDINNKKTK
;
A
#
# COMPACT_ATOMS: atom_id res chain seq x y z
N MET A 1 -2.06 26.41 3.81
CA MET A 1 -1.97 24.99 3.41
C MET A 1 -1.23 24.96 2.08
N GLU A 2 -0.22 24.12 1.95
CA GLU A 2 0.41 23.89 0.65
C GLU A 2 -0.55 23.11 -0.25
N SER A 3 -0.47 23.37 -1.56
CA SER A 3 -1.34 22.69 -2.52
C SER A 3 -1.00 21.20 -2.58
N MET A 4 -2.02 20.37 -2.63
CA MET A 4 -1.89 18.94 -2.84
C MET A 4 -1.17 18.65 -4.16
N ILE A 5 -0.30 17.65 -4.13
CA ILE A 5 0.47 17.19 -5.29
C ILE A 5 -0.21 15.93 -5.82
N SER A 6 -0.37 15.81 -7.13
CA SER A 6 -1.02 14.65 -7.77
C SER A 6 -0.16 14.11 -8.89
N ALA A 7 0.05 12.79 -8.91
CA ALA A 7 0.71 12.09 -10.02
C ALA A 7 0.04 10.75 -10.32
N ILE A 8 0.05 10.37 -11.60
CA ILE A 8 -0.20 8.98 -12.00
C ILE A 8 1.14 8.26 -11.96
N VAL A 9 1.18 7.16 -11.25
CA VAL A 9 2.37 6.33 -11.05
C VAL A 9 1.99 4.87 -11.22
N THR A 10 2.89 4.05 -11.75
CA THR A 10 2.70 2.62 -11.77
C THR A 10 2.92 2.02 -10.37
N VAL A 11 2.46 0.79 -10.16
CA VAL A 11 2.76 0.04 -8.91
C VAL A 11 4.26 -0.11 -8.74
N GLU A 12 5.01 -0.40 -9.82
CA GLU A 12 6.46 -0.48 -9.79
C GLU A 12 7.07 0.84 -9.33
N GLU A 13 6.61 1.96 -9.88
CA GLU A 13 7.09 3.30 -9.52
C GLU A 13 6.78 3.68 -8.07
N LEU A 14 5.59 3.35 -7.62
CA LEU A 14 5.17 3.67 -6.25
C LEU A 14 5.93 2.85 -5.21
N LEU A 15 6.06 1.54 -5.43
CA LEU A 15 6.57 0.58 -4.44
C LEU A 15 7.98 0.06 -4.75
N GLY A 16 8.49 0.28 -5.97
CA GLY A 16 9.85 -0.12 -6.33
C GLY A 16 10.89 0.65 -5.53
N ALA A 17 11.94 -0.04 -5.07
CA ALA A 17 13.11 0.60 -4.52
C ALA A 17 13.91 1.27 -5.65
N GLY A 18 14.12 2.56 -5.55
CA GLY A 18 14.89 3.35 -6.52
C GLY A 18 14.47 4.82 -6.46
N GLU A 19 15.44 5.70 -6.68
CA GLU A 19 15.13 7.11 -6.89
C GLU A 19 14.29 7.24 -8.15
N LYS A 20 13.10 7.80 -8.02
CA LYS A 20 12.27 8.17 -9.18
C LYS A 20 11.86 9.62 -9.09
N LYS A 21 12.18 10.35 -10.16
CA LYS A 21 11.65 11.67 -10.41
C LYS A 21 10.31 11.51 -11.07
N ILE A 22 9.26 11.84 -10.34
CA ILE A 22 7.90 11.80 -10.86
C ILE A 22 7.51 13.21 -11.26
N GLY A 23 7.11 13.39 -12.51
CA GLY A 23 6.60 14.68 -13.00
C GLY A 23 5.18 14.92 -12.49
N PHE A 24 5.02 15.86 -11.57
CA PHE A 24 3.71 16.23 -11.02
C PHE A 24 3.10 17.43 -11.72
N LEU A 25 1.79 17.40 -11.87
CA LEU A 25 1.01 18.58 -12.19
C LEU A 25 0.68 19.33 -10.88
N ARG A 26 1.46 20.36 -10.59
CA ARG A 26 1.15 21.26 -9.49
C ARG A 26 0.10 22.26 -9.96
N ASN A 27 -1.10 22.09 -9.43
CA ASN A 27 -2.24 23.00 -9.58
C ASN A 27 -2.71 23.25 -11.03
N THR A 28 -3.97 22.99 -11.31
CA THR A 28 -4.65 23.17 -12.61
C THR A 28 -4.55 24.59 -13.20
N ARG A 29 -4.15 25.58 -12.41
CA ARG A 29 -3.97 26.97 -12.87
C ARG A 29 -2.59 27.30 -13.42
N SER A 30 -1.53 26.60 -13.06
CA SER A 30 -0.16 27.02 -13.43
C SER A 30 0.49 26.22 -14.56
N LYS A 31 -0.08 25.10 -15.03
CA LYS A 31 0.49 24.23 -16.08
C LYS A 31 1.99 23.88 -15.91
N ARG A 32 2.60 24.18 -14.77
CA ARG A 32 3.99 23.82 -14.48
C ARG A 32 4.03 22.39 -14.02
N ARG A 33 4.78 21.55 -14.72
CA ARG A 33 5.25 20.26 -14.24
C ARG A 33 6.40 20.55 -13.28
N GLU A 34 6.23 20.22 -12.01
CA GLU A 34 7.33 20.17 -11.06
C GLU A 34 7.69 18.69 -10.86
N GLU A 35 8.98 18.38 -10.89
CA GLU A 35 9.47 17.05 -10.57
C GLU A 35 9.43 16.90 -9.04
N TYR A 36 8.86 15.79 -8.58
CA TYR A 36 8.85 15.42 -7.18
C TYR A 36 9.67 14.12 -7.02
N GLU A 37 10.69 14.16 -6.19
CA GLU A 37 11.52 13.00 -5.94
C GLU A 37 10.88 12.14 -4.85
N LEU A 38 10.63 10.87 -5.19
CA LEU A 38 10.32 9.84 -4.21
C LEU A 38 11.66 9.19 -3.82
N PRO A 39 12.17 9.39 -2.58
CA PRO A 39 13.45 8.82 -2.17
C PRO A 39 13.40 7.29 -2.16
N GLU A 40 14.57 6.66 -2.33
CA GLU A 40 14.71 5.20 -2.36
C GLU A 40 14.29 4.56 -1.02
N ASP A 41 14.62 5.23 0.08
CA ASP A 41 14.34 4.80 1.46
C ASP A 41 12.97 5.24 1.98
N ARG A 42 12.04 5.60 1.07
CA ARG A 42 10.70 6.01 1.47
C ARG A 42 9.94 4.92 2.22
N ILE A 43 9.18 5.35 3.20
CA ILE A 43 8.40 4.47 4.06
C ILE A 43 6.91 4.80 3.91
N PHE A 44 6.09 3.81 3.62
CA PHE A 44 4.63 3.94 3.71
C PHE A 44 4.16 3.48 5.08
N ASN A 45 3.55 4.39 5.83
CA ASN A 45 3.05 4.11 7.17
C ASN A 45 1.52 4.12 7.21
N ILE A 46 0.93 3.07 7.80
CA ILE A 46 -0.49 3.04 8.17
C ILE A 46 -0.62 3.54 9.59
N PRO A 47 -1.14 4.78 9.80
CA PRO A 47 -1.30 5.33 11.13
C PRO A 47 -2.34 4.59 11.98
N GLY A 48 -2.21 4.68 13.31
CA GLY A 48 -3.07 4.00 14.26
C GLY A 48 -4.56 4.43 14.26
N TYR A 49 -4.89 5.56 13.62
CA TYR A 49 -6.29 5.99 13.46
C TYR A 49 -7.00 5.36 12.25
N GLN A 50 -6.28 4.62 11.40
CA GLN A 50 -6.88 3.96 10.25
C GLN A 50 -7.82 2.85 10.69
N ARG A 51 -8.91 2.70 9.92
CA ARG A 51 -9.87 1.62 10.16
C ARG A 51 -9.24 0.26 9.86
N GLU A 52 -9.85 -0.75 10.41
CA GLU A 52 -9.53 -2.15 10.17
C GLU A 52 -9.57 -2.55 8.69
N ILE A 53 -8.79 -3.55 8.33
CA ILE A 53 -8.86 -4.19 7.01
C ILE A 53 -10.21 -4.88 6.87
N ARG A 54 -10.97 -4.47 5.85
CA ARG A 54 -12.31 -5.01 5.55
C ARG A 54 -12.38 -5.80 4.25
N TRP A 55 -11.30 -5.75 3.47
CA TRP A 55 -11.21 -6.59 2.30
C TRP A 55 -11.19 -8.06 2.72
N ASP A 56 -11.85 -8.88 1.91
CA ASP A 56 -11.89 -10.33 2.06
C ASP A 56 -11.24 -11.01 0.85
N THR A 57 -11.32 -12.33 0.80
CA THR A 57 -10.74 -13.13 -0.29
C THR A 57 -11.39 -12.85 -1.63
N ASN A 58 -12.68 -12.46 -1.67
CA ASN A 58 -13.36 -12.10 -2.91
C ASN A 58 -12.77 -10.81 -3.49
N ASN A 59 -12.45 -9.81 -2.64
CA ASN A 59 -11.79 -8.60 -3.11
C ASN A 59 -10.41 -8.88 -3.72
N ILE A 60 -9.65 -9.81 -3.12
CA ILE A 60 -8.36 -10.25 -3.68
C ILE A 60 -8.57 -10.98 -5.00
N GLN A 61 -9.57 -11.87 -5.10
CA GLN A 61 -9.86 -12.59 -6.35
C GLN A 61 -10.22 -11.64 -7.47
N VAL A 62 -11.15 -10.70 -7.22
CA VAL A 62 -11.53 -9.68 -8.22
C VAL A 62 -10.33 -8.86 -8.66
N LEU A 63 -9.47 -8.45 -7.72
CA LEU A 63 -8.26 -7.70 -8.05
C LEU A 63 -7.31 -8.54 -8.94
N VAL A 64 -7.11 -9.82 -8.63
CA VAL A 64 -6.27 -10.73 -9.43
C VAL A 64 -6.86 -10.94 -10.82
N ASP A 65 -8.16 -11.19 -10.92
CA ASP A 65 -8.84 -11.41 -12.20
C ASP A 65 -8.75 -10.18 -13.09
N ASP A 66 -9.00 -9.01 -12.52
CA ASP A 66 -8.85 -7.72 -13.19
C ASP A 66 -7.44 -7.50 -13.74
N ILE A 67 -6.41 -7.78 -12.93
CA ILE A 67 -5.01 -7.59 -13.33
C ILE A 67 -4.59 -8.63 -14.40
N LEU A 68 -5.13 -9.84 -14.33
CA LEU A 68 -4.84 -10.88 -15.33
C LEU A 68 -5.36 -10.53 -16.73
N GLU A 69 -6.40 -9.73 -16.84
CA GLU A 69 -6.90 -9.28 -18.14
C GLU A 69 -5.93 -8.29 -18.80
N GLU A 70 -5.62 -7.21 -18.10
CA GLU A 70 -4.73 -6.12 -18.58
C GLU A 70 -4.29 -5.23 -17.41
N PRO A 71 -3.18 -4.44 -17.53
CA PRO A 71 -2.87 -3.40 -16.58
C PRO A 71 -4.02 -2.40 -16.46
N LYS A 72 -4.42 -2.07 -15.23
CA LYS A 72 -5.59 -1.23 -14.94
C LYS A 72 -5.26 -0.08 -14.01
N PHE A 73 -6.13 0.93 -14.00
CA PHE A 73 -6.09 1.97 -12.98
C PHE A 73 -6.67 1.44 -11.68
N LEU A 74 -5.81 1.27 -10.68
CA LEU A 74 -6.18 0.71 -9.38
C LEU A 74 -6.77 1.76 -8.41
N GLY A 75 -6.82 3.03 -8.80
CA GLY A 75 -7.47 4.10 -8.05
C GLY A 75 -6.50 5.01 -7.31
N ILE A 76 -6.94 5.63 -6.22
CA ILE A 76 -6.24 6.71 -5.54
C ILE A 76 -5.61 6.21 -4.25
N ILE A 77 -4.36 6.63 -4.00
CA ILE A 77 -3.67 6.54 -2.71
C ILE A 77 -3.43 7.97 -2.23
N LEU A 78 -4.06 8.36 -1.13
CA LEU A 78 -3.86 9.66 -0.51
C LEU A 78 -2.92 9.50 0.69
N VAL A 79 -1.85 10.27 0.68
CA VAL A 79 -0.83 10.27 1.72
C VAL A 79 -0.52 11.69 2.19
N SER A 80 0.11 11.80 3.35
CA SER A 80 0.74 13.03 3.81
C SER A 80 2.21 12.79 4.11
N SER A 81 3.05 13.80 3.87
CA SER A 81 4.46 13.75 4.24
C SER A 81 4.95 15.13 4.67
N ALA A 82 5.82 15.15 5.70
CA ALA A 82 6.48 16.37 6.17
C ALA A 82 7.94 16.47 5.71
N ASP A 83 8.55 15.34 5.34
CA ASP A 83 9.97 15.25 4.99
C ASP A 83 10.24 14.46 3.70
N ASN A 84 9.20 14.06 3.00
CA ASN A 84 9.25 13.24 1.79
C ASN A 84 9.83 11.82 1.99
N THR A 85 10.15 11.44 3.22
CA THR A 85 10.66 10.10 3.53
C THR A 85 9.56 9.21 4.07
N VAL A 86 8.76 9.71 5.04
CA VAL A 86 7.64 8.96 5.61
C VAL A 86 6.32 9.47 5.04
N PHE A 87 5.61 8.58 4.37
CA PHE A 87 4.30 8.82 3.77
C PHE A 87 3.20 8.17 4.60
N ASN A 88 2.51 8.97 5.43
CA ASN A 88 1.39 8.47 6.21
C ASN A 88 0.14 8.35 5.33
N ILE A 89 -0.40 7.14 5.25
CA ILE A 89 -1.58 6.83 4.44
C ILE A 89 -2.82 7.45 5.08
N ILE A 90 -3.56 8.26 4.32
CA ILE A 90 -4.84 8.86 4.71
C ILE A 90 -6.00 8.05 4.10
N ASP A 91 -5.90 7.66 2.82
CA ASP A 91 -6.88 6.80 2.14
C ASP A 91 -6.16 5.86 1.16
N GLY A 92 -6.77 4.71 0.85
CA GLY A 92 -6.19 3.69 -0.03
C GLY A 92 -5.50 2.53 0.69
N GLN A 93 -5.51 2.49 2.02
CA GLN A 93 -4.89 1.46 2.85
C GLN A 93 -5.25 0.04 2.40
N GLN A 94 -6.53 -0.27 2.21
CA GLN A 94 -7.01 -1.62 1.86
C GLN A 94 -6.34 -2.14 0.58
N ARG A 95 -6.34 -1.29 -0.44
CA ARG A 95 -5.78 -1.59 -1.76
C ARG A 95 -4.26 -1.75 -1.70
N LEU A 96 -3.58 -0.81 -1.06
CA LEU A 96 -2.13 -0.87 -0.92
C LEU A 96 -1.69 -2.14 -0.18
N THR A 97 -2.39 -2.51 0.90
CA THR A 97 -2.14 -3.77 1.62
C THR A 97 -2.33 -4.99 0.72
N ALA A 98 -3.40 -5.03 -0.10
CA ALA A 98 -3.64 -6.13 -1.03
C ALA A 98 -2.55 -6.24 -2.10
N ILE A 99 -2.13 -5.12 -2.69
CA ILE A 99 -1.03 -5.06 -3.66
C ILE A 99 0.26 -5.61 -3.04
N LEU A 100 0.61 -5.19 -1.84
CA LEU A 100 1.79 -5.68 -1.13
C LEU A 100 1.72 -7.18 -0.84
N MET A 101 0.55 -7.69 -0.47
CA MET A 101 0.36 -9.13 -0.28
C MET A 101 0.57 -9.92 -1.57
N LEU A 102 0.06 -9.42 -2.70
CA LEU A 102 0.28 -10.04 -4.00
C LEU A 102 1.75 -10.01 -4.41
N ILE A 103 2.44 -8.89 -4.25
CA ILE A 103 3.89 -8.79 -4.53
C ILE A 103 4.68 -9.76 -3.66
N ASN A 104 4.36 -9.86 -2.39
CA ASN A 104 5.02 -10.82 -1.48
C ASN A 104 4.73 -12.28 -1.89
N ALA A 105 3.51 -12.60 -2.31
CA ALA A 105 3.16 -13.93 -2.83
C ALA A 105 3.94 -14.25 -4.11
N ILE A 106 4.05 -13.29 -5.03
CA ILE A 106 4.86 -13.40 -6.25
C ILE A 106 6.33 -13.61 -5.89
N ASN A 107 6.88 -12.78 -5.00
CA ASN A 107 8.26 -12.90 -4.55
C ASN A 107 8.57 -14.23 -3.88
N LYS A 108 7.61 -14.83 -3.18
CA LYS A 108 7.77 -16.16 -2.58
C LYS A 108 7.91 -17.26 -3.63
N ARG A 109 7.21 -17.13 -4.77
CA ARG A 109 7.30 -18.07 -5.90
C ARG A 109 8.54 -17.87 -6.77
N LEU A 110 9.05 -16.64 -6.87
CA LEU A 110 10.24 -16.35 -7.67
C LEU A 110 11.48 -17.01 -7.07
N THR A 111 12.24 -17.74 -7.90
CA THR A 111 13.49 -18.39 -7.53
C THR A 111 14.71 -17.51 -7.74
N ALA A 112 14.63 -16.53 -8.64
CA ALA A 112 15.71 -15.62 -9.02
C ALA A 112 15.43 -14.19 -8.49
N GLU A 113 15.49 -13.23 -9.35
CA GLU A 113 15.33 -11.83 -9.00
C GLU A 113 13.97 -11.51 -8.37
N LYS A 114 13.98 -10.92 -7.19
CA LYS A 114 12.78 -10.52 -6.46
C LYS A 114 12.36 -9.10 -6.84
N ILE A 115 11.06 -8.85 -6.85
CA ILE A 115 10.53 -7.49 -6.95
C ILE A 115 10.94 -6.73 -5.68
N LYS A 116 11.67 -5.64 -5.85
CA LYS A 116 12.04 -4.77 -4.75
C LYS A 116 10.85 -3.93 -4.32
N THR A 117 10.66 -3.78 -3.01
CA THR A 117 9.62 -2.94 -2.44
C THR A 117 10.20 -2.04 -1.35
N VAL A 118 9.60 -0.90 -1.18
CA VAL A 118 9.90 0.03 -0.08
C VAL A 118 9.42 -0.50 1.26
N GLU A 119 9.89 0.11 2.32
CA GLU A 119 9.46 -0.23 3.66
C GLU A 119 7.97 0.14 3.86
N PHE A 120 7.26 -0.77 4.52
CA PHE A 120 5.87 -0.59 4.90
C PHE A 120 5.72 -0.81 6.40
N THR A 121 5.28 0.21 7.11
CA THR A 121 5.09 0.15 8.57
C THR A 121 3.63 0.31 8.94
N ASN A 122 3.26 -0.17 10.11
CA ASN A 122 1.92 -0.06 10.64
C ASN A 122 1.96 0.24 12.13
N GLU A 123 1.60 1.47 12.51
CA GLU A 123 1.59 1.91 13.93
C GLU A 123 0.61 1.09 14.79
N SER A 124 -0.46 0.56 14.19
CA SER A 124 -1.44 -0.28 14.90
C SER A 124 -0.97 -1.71 15.10
N PHE A 125 0.02 -2.16 14.31
CA PHE A 125 0.41 -3.56 14.22
C PHE A 125 1.91 -3.69 13.96
N GLU A 126 2.73 -3.26 14.90
CA GLU A 126 4.20 -3.20 14.75
C GLU A 126 4.84 -4.51 14.22
N ASN A 127 4.20 -5.65 14.49
CA ASN A 127 4.73 -6.95 14.10
C ASN A 127 4.08 -7.55 12.83
N ILE A 128 3.13 -6.88 12.20
CA ILE A 128 2.46 -7.43 10.99
C ILE A 128 3.43 -7.56 9.83
N LYS A 129 4.34 -6.61 9.65
CA LYS A 129 5.38 -6.69 8.62
C LYS A 129 6.22 -7.95 8.79
N GLU A 130 6.74 -8.18 9.99
CA GLU A 130 7.52 -9.38 10.29
C GLU A 130 6.71 -10.66 10.08
N ALA A 131 5.44 -10.64 10.44
CA ALA A 131 4.57 -11.79 10.27
C ALA A 131 4.28 -12.06 8.78
N ILE A 132 4.04 -11.04 7.96
CA ILE A 132 3.87 -11.17 6.50
C ILE A 132 5.15 -11.68 5.85
N GLU A 133 6.31 -11.16 6.23
CA GLU A 133 7.61 -11.53 5.66
C GLU A 133 8.10 -12.92 6.10
N LYS A 134 7.84 -13.32 7.36
CA LYS A 134 8.36 -14.56 7.97
C LYS A 134 7.45 -15.78 7.81
N ASP A 135 6.34 -15.68 7.11
CA ASP A 135 5.36 -16.76 7.04
C ASP A 135 4.57 -16.93 8.37
N PHE A 136 3.44 -16.31 8.46
CA PHE A 136 2.54 -16.27 9.64
C PHE A 136 2.34 -17.59 10.37
N TYR A 137 2.43 -18.72 9.66
CA TYR A 137 2.18 -20.02 10.24
C TYR A 137 3.29 -20.53 11.15
N LYS A 138 4.51 -20.02 11.03
CA LYS A 138 5.69 -20.53 11.72
C LYS A 138 6.15 -19.66 12.88
N ASN A 139 5.63 -18.44 13.00
CA ASN A 139 6.13 -17.49 13.98
C ASN A 139 5.14 -17.26 15.13
N ASP A 140 5.23 -18.12 16.16
CA ASP A 140 4.43 -17.99 17.39
C ASP A 140 4.78 -16.73 18.21
N GLU A 141 5.97 -16.17 18.03
CA GLU A 141 6.40 -14.96 18.72
C GLU A 141 5.73 -13.71 18.14
N ALA A 142 5.61 -13.62 16.82
CA ALA A 142 4.83 -12.55 16.16
C ALA A 142 3.36 -12.61 16.59
N LYS A 143 2.77 -13.80 16.72
CA LYS A 143 1.41 -13.98 17.25
C LYS A 143 1.27 -13.48 18.69
N ARG A 144 2.24 -13.75 19.57
CA ARG A 144 2.20 -13.31 20.97
C ARG A 144 2.30 -11.80 21.11
N ASN A 145 3.15 -11.16 20.32
CA ASN A 145 3.35 -9.71 20.35
C ASN A 145 2.15 -8.93 19.79
N VAL A 146 1.40 -9.53 18.86
CA VAL A 146 0.14 -8.97 18.33
C VAL A 146 -1.06 -9.20 19.26
N CYS A 147 -0.97 -10.15 20.19
CA CYS A 147 -2.04 -10.59 21.07
C CYS A 147 -2.43 -9.64 22.21
N ILE A 148 -1.84 -8.47 22.33
CA ILE A 148 -2.06 -7.56 23.48
C ILE A 148 -3.43 -6.85 23.43
N MET A 149 -4.05 -6.72 22.24
CA MET A 149 -5.37 -6.10 22.10
C MET A 149 -6.33 -6.99 21.28
N LYS A 150 -7.55 -7.14 21.77
CA LYS A 150 -8.60 -8.00 21.17
C LYS A 150 -8.90 -7.62 19.71
N ASP A 151 -8.88 -6.32 19.39
CA ASP A 151 -9.11 -5.81 18.05
C ASP A 151 -7.92 -6.12 17.11
N THR A 152 -6.71 -6.15 17.64
CA THR A 152 -5.49 -6.51 16.94
C THR A 152 -5.51 -7.99 16.49
N LEU A 153 -6.05 -8.89 17.32
CA LEU A 153 -6.20 -10.31 16.97
C LEU A 153 -7.14 -10.52 15.77
N ASN A 154 -8.24 -9.79 15.73
CA ASN A 154 -9.17 -9.87 14.61
C ASN A 154 -8.51 -9.39 13.32
N GLN A 155 -7.75 -8.30 13.38
CA GLN A 155 -7.00 -7.78 12.25
C GLN A 155 -5.93 -8.77 11.77
N PHE A 156 -5.20 -9.35 12.70
CA PHE A 156 -4.21 -10.36 12.39
C PHE A 156 -4.83 -11.55 11.66
N ALA A 157 -5.97 -12.06 12.14
CA ALA A 157 -6.67 -13.17 11.51
C ALA A 157 -7.15 -12.84 10.09
N VAL A 158 -7.62 -11.60 9.86
CA VAL A 158 -8.01 -11.14 8.53
C VAL A 158 -6.80 -11.08 7.61
N LEU A 159 -5.72 -10.45 8.03
CA LEU A 159 -4.48 -10.33 7.25
C LEU A 159 -3.87 -11.70 6.94
N GLN A 160 -3.84 -12.60 7.92
CA GLN A 160 -3.38 -13.97 7.73
C GLN A 160 -4.20 -14.70 6.66
N ARG A 161 -5.53 -14.55 6.69
CA ARG A 161 -6.42 -15.17 5.69
C ARG A 161 -6.17 -14.61 4.30
N LEU A 162 -6.06 -13.29 4.16
CA LEU A 162 -5.77 -12.63 2.88
C LEU A 162 -4.40 -13.04 2.33
N TRP A 163 -3.40 -13.08 3.19
CA TRP A 163 -2.06 -13.55 2.86
C TRP A 163 -2.06 -15.00 2.36
N THR A 164 -2.71 -15.89 3.11
CA THR A 164 -2.83 -17.30 2.74
C THR A 164 -3.49 -17.45 1.39
N TYR A 165 -4.61 -16.76 1.20
CA TYR A 165 -5.35 -16.78 -0.06
C TYR A 165 -4.51 -16.28 -1.23
N SER A 166 -3.85 -15.13 -1.09
CA SER A 166 -2.97 -14.58 -2.12
C SER A 166 -1.85 -15.56 -2.48
N SER A 167 -1.21 -16.17 -1.47
CA SER A 167 -0.15 -17.16 -1.68
C SER A 167 -0.65 -18.42 -2.37
N GLN A 168 -1.81 -18.94 -1.99
CA GLN A 168 -2.42 -20.11 -2.61
C GLN A 168 -2.80 -19.83 -4.07
N THR A 169 -3.43 -18.69 -4.32
CA THR A 169 -3.83 -18.26 -5.67
C THR A 169 -2.63 -18.15 -6.59
N VAL A 170 -1.57 -17.45 -6.17
CA VAL A 170 -0.35 -17.29 -6.98
C VAL A 170 0.35 -18.63 -7.21
N ASN A 171 0.43 -19.50 -6.20
CA ASN A 171 1.09 -20.79 -6.33
C ASN A 171 0.31 -21.79 -7.21
N ALA A 172 -1.01 -21.66 -7.31
CA ALA A 172 -1.85 -22.52 -8.15
C ALA A 172 -1.82 -22.13 -9.64
N MET A 173 -1.31 -20.95 -9.99
CA MET A 173 -1.24 -20.48 -11.38
C MET A 173 -0.19 -21.26 -12.19
N GLY A 174 -0.50 -21.54 -13.46
CA GLY A 174 0.51 -21.95 -14.44
C GLY A 174 1.48 -20.79 -14.74
N ASP A 175 2.65 -21.10 -15.29
CA ASP A 175 3.72 -20.10 -15.48
C ASP A 175 3.32 -18.94 -16.38
N GLU A 176 2.49 -19.16 -17.39
CA GLU A 176 2.00 -18.09 -18.26
C GLU A 176 1.12 -17.09 -17.49
N CYS A 177 0.14 -17.58 -16.73
CA CYS A 177 -0.71 -16.75 -15.89
C CYS A 177 0.09 -16.02 -14.80
N PHE A 178 1.06 -16.70 -14.20
CA PHE A 178 1.93 -16.12 -13.18
C PHE A 178 2.75 -14.96 -13.74
N ASN A 179 3.38 -15.14 -14.91
CA ASN A 179 4.16 -14.07 -15.54
C ASN A 179 3.28 -12.90 -15.94
N ARG A 180 2.09 -13.16 -16.49
CA ARG A 180 1.11 -12.14 -16.83
C ARG A 180 0.68 -11.35 -15.59
N LEU A 181 0.33 -12.03 -14.51
CA LEU A 181 -0.02 -11.36 -13.24
C LEU A 181 1.10 -10.45 -12.75
N LYS A 182 2.34 -10.94 -12.74
CA LYS A 182 3.52 -10.18 -12.30
C LYS A 182 3.75 -8.92 -13.15
N GLU A 183 3.74 -9.06 -14.45
CA GLU A 183 3.99 -7.96 -15.39
C GLU A 183 2.86 -6.93 -15.32
N ASN A 184 1.62 -7.35 -15.46
CA ASN A 184 0.47 -6.45 -15.41
C ASN A 184 0.35 -5.73 -14.06
N LEU A 185 0.61 -6.42 -12.95
CA LEU A 185 0.56 -5.78 -11.60
C LEU A 185 1.55 -4.63 -11.49
N LEU A 186 2.76 -4.79 -11.98
CA LEU A 186 3.78 -3.75 -11.93
C LEU A 186 3.44 -2.55 -12.83
N GLU A 187 2.76 -2.79 -13.95
CA GLU A 187 2.31 -1.77 -14.90
C GLU A 187 0.98 -1.11 -14.52
N CYS A 188 0.24 -1.64 -13.54
CA CYS A 188 -1.01 -1.02 -13.08
C CYS A 188 -0.78 0.39 -12.56
N ASP A 189 -1.66 1.32 -12.93
CA ASP A 189 -1.60 2.72 -12.55
C ASP A 189 -2.30 3.02 -11.21
N LEU A 190 -1.74 3.95 -10.46
CA LEU A 190 -2.31 4.54 -9.25
C LEU A 190 -2.23 6.07 -9.34
N ASN A 191 -3.22 6.76 -8.80
CA ASN A 191 -3.10 8.20 -8.58
C ASN A 191 -2.59 8.45 -7.17
N LEU A 192 -1.32 8.84 -7.05
CA LEU A 192 -0.72 9.25 -5.79
C LEU A 192 -1.04 10.72 -5.52
N LEU A 193 -1.79 10.96 -4.46
CA LEU A 193 -2.07 12.29 -3.95
C LEU A 193 -1.23 12.51 -2.69
N ILE A 194 -0.37 13.54 -2.70
CA ILE A 194 0.47 13.88 -1.55
C ILE A 194 0.00 15.21 -0.97
N GLN A 195 -0.33 15.21 0.31
CA GLN A 195 -0.55 16.41 1.09
C GLN A 195 0.74 16.79 1.80
N PRO A 196 1.47 17.82 1.33
CA PRO A 196 2.65 18.30 2.03
C PRO A 196 2.27 18.91 3.38
N ILE A 197 3.09 18.69 4.40
CA ILE A 197 2.90 19.22 5.76
C ILE A 197 4.17 19.93 6.17
N ARG A 198 4.07 21.19 6.58
CA ARG A 198 5.22 22.02 6.95
C ARG A 198 5.88 21.62 8.25
N ASP A 199 5.09 21.21 9.24
CA ASP A 199 5.57 20.86 10.57
C ASP A 199 5.13 19.42 10.92
N LYS A 200 6.11 18.58 11.26
CA LYS A 200 5.85 17.19 11.72
C LYS A 200 4.87 17.14 12.91
N LYS A 201 4.83 18.17 13.75
CA LYS A 201 3.90 18.25 14.89
C LYS A 201 2.45 18.34 14.46
N ASP A 202 2.18 18.97 13.32
CA ASP A 202 0.82 19.11 12.78
C ASP A 202 0.39 17.90 11.95
N GLN A 203 1.30 17.03 11.59
CA GLN A 203 1.07 15.90 10.68
C GLN A 203 -0.10 15.01 11.14
N LYS A 204 -0.08 14.60 12.39
CA LYS A 204 -1.13 13.72 12.94
C LYS A 204 -2.51 14.40 12.91
N ARG A 205 -2.60 15.66 13.30
CA ARG A 205 -3.85 16.43 13.30
C ARG A 205 -4.40 16.61 11.88
N VAL A 206 -3.56 17.06 10.96
CA VAL A 206 -3.94 17.28 9.56
C VAL A 206 -4.42 15.97 8.92
N CYS A 207 -3.72 14.86 9.15
CA CYS A 207 -4.11 13.56 8.64
C CYS A 207 -5.46 13.08 9.19
N VAL A 208 -5.70 13.26 10.49
CA VAL A 208 -6.97 12.90 11.14
C VAL A 208 -8.11 13.74 10.57
N ASP A 209 -7.92 15.05 10.43
CA ASP A 209 -8.94 15.96 9.88
C ASP A 209 -9.31 15.54 8.44
N TYR A 210 -8.32 15.27 7.58
CA TYR A 210 -8.57 14.75 6.22
C TYR A 210 -9.30 13.40 6.23
N PHE A 211 -8.88 12.48 7.09
CA PHE A 211 -9.51 11.17 7.21
C PHE A 211 -10.99 11.29 7.61
N ILE A 212 -11.31 12.17 8.56
CA ILE A 212 -12.69 12.44 9.00
C ILE A 212 -13.50 13.06 7.85
N ASP A 213 -12.96 14.06 7.15
CA ASP A 213 -13.64 14.74 6.05
C ASP A 213 -13.96 13.80 4.90
N ILE A 214 -13.04 12.91 4.52
CA ILE A 214 -13.24 11.92 3.45
C ILE A 214 -14.33 10.93 3.83
N ASN A 215 -14.31 10.43 5.07
CA ASN A 215 -15.29 9.45 5.51
C ASN A 215 -16.69 10.07 5.70
N ASN A 216 -16.79 11.29 6.16
CA ASN A 216 -18.06 12.02 6.29
C ASN A 216 -18.70 12.33 4.92
N LYS A 217 -17.90 12.53 3.87
CA LYS A 217 -18.41 12.75 2.49
C LYS A 217 -18.89 11.47 1.82
N LYS A 218 -18.37 10.30 2.21
CA LYS A 218 -18.80 8.99 1.68
C LYS A 218 -20.12 8.50 2.28
N THR A 219 -20.64 9.14 3.34
CA THR A 219 -21.88 8.78 4.04
C THR A 219 -23.08 9.64 3.66
N LYS A 220 -22.94 10.54 2.71
CA LYS A 220 -24.01 11.33 2.08
C LYS A 220 -24.21 10.89 0.65
#